data_c569f23dc18f83ae29270aca58261d69
#
_entry.id   c569f23dc18f83ae29270aca58261d69
#
_cell.length_a   1.000
_cell.length_b   1.000
_cell.length_c   1.000
_cell.angle_alpha   90.00
_cell.angle_beta   90.00
_cell.angle_gamma   90.00
#
_symmetry.space_group_name_H-M   'P 1'
#
loop_
_entity.id
_entity.type
_entity.pdbx_description
1 polymer ?
#
loop_
_entity_poly.entity_id
_entity_poly.type
_entity_poly.pdbx_seq_one_letter_code
_entity_poly.pdbx_strand_id
1 'polypeptide(L)'
;MTPRTIAAIAAAAMLAGCAGIGNSKQDKVVYHVNEGFAQASNGLRNVGNHLEVNPDAKIVVVTHAQGVDFLMKGAKDKNGAKYEDLVERLKQRGVQFDVCEITLRNRKLTRDQFIEYVTFVPSGVAEVTRLQQREGYAYLRP
;
A
#
# COMPACT_ATOMS: atom_id res chain seq x y z
N MET A 1 -45.97 -12.47 -67.80
CA MET A 1 -44.72 -13.20 -67.46
C MET A 1 -43.85 -12.26 -66.68
N THR A 2 -43.83 -12.40 -65.36
CA THR A 2 -43.04 -11.58 -64.44
C THR A 2 -41.89 -12.39 -63.85
N PRO A 3 -40.63 -11.97 -63.96
CA PRO A 3 -39.52 -12.65 -63.27
C PRO A 3 -39.46 -12.20 -61.81
N ARG A 4 -39.44 -13.19 -60.95
CA ARG A 4 -39.22 -13.06 -59.53
C ARG A 4 -37.74 -12.76 -59.22
N THR A 5 -37.45 -11.60 -58.68
CA THR A 5 -36.14 -11.27 -58.15
C THR A 5 -36.02 -11.84 -56.72
N ILE A 6 -35.05 -12.78 -56.59
CA ILE A 6 -34.66 -13.33 -55.24
C ILE A 6 -33.67 -12.39 -54.63
N ALA A 7 -34.08 -11.75 -53.53
CA ALA A 7 -33.19 -10.94 -52.69
C ALA A 7 -32.39 -11.86 -51.76
N ALA A 8 -31.08 -11.91 -51.96
CA ALA A 8 -30.17 -12.59 -51.05
C ALA A 8 -29.90 -11.68 -49.84
N ILE A 9 -30.33 -12.10 -48.65
CA ILE A 9 -30.04 -11.46 -47.40
C ILE A 9 -28.69 -12.01 -46.92
N ALA A 10 -27.64 -11.18 -46.97
CA ALA A 10 -26.36 -11.46 -46.36
C ALA A 10 -26.44 -11.15 -44.87
N ALA A 11 -26.46 -12.18 -44.02
CA ALA A 11 -26.36 -12.06 -42.60
C ALA A 11 -24.88 -11.83 -42.23
N ALA A 12 -24.53 -10.57 -41.88
CA ALA A 12 -23.25 -10.25 -41.30
C ALA A 12 -23.25 -10.66 -39.82
N ALA A 13 -22.59 -11.76 -39.48
CA ALA A 13 -22.34 -12.16 -38.10
C ALA A 13 -21.28 -11.21 -37.50
N MET A 14 -21.71 -10.28 -36.67
CA MET A 14 -20.78 -9.52 -35.78
C MET A 14 -20.28 -10.44 -34.68
N LEU A 15 -19.06 -10.91 -34.80
CA LEU A 15 -18.30 -11.46 -33.68
C LEU A 15 -17.94 -10.30 -32.74
N ALA A 16 -18.80 -10.05 -31.76
CA ALA A 16 -18.42 -9.23 -30.60
C ALA A 16 -17.38 -10.00 -29.78
N GLY A 17 -16.11 -9.74 -30.08
CA GLY A 17 -15.01 -10.20 -29.25
C GLY A 17 -15.14 -9.52 -27.87
N CYS A 18 -15.63 -10.26 -26.88
CA CYS A 18 -15.45 -9.90 -25.47
C CYS A 18 -13.96 -9.97 -25.17
N ALA A 19 -13.24 -8.87 -25.43
CA ALA A 19 -11.96 -8.63 -24.77
C ALA A 19 -12.29 -8.54 -23.27
N GLY A 20 -12.12 -9.64 -22.56
CA GLY A 20 -12.14 -9.66 -21.11
C GLY A 20 -11.03 -8.71 -20.64
N ILE A 21 -11.40 -7.48 -20.33
CA ILE A 21 -10.55 -6.60 -19.53
C ILE A 21 -10.46 -7.32 -18.18
N GLY A 22 -9.39 -8.08 -18.00
CA GLY A 22 -9.03 -8.65 -16.73
C GLY A 22 -8.86 -7.48 -15.77
N ASN A 23 -9.90 -7.17 -15.02
CA ASN A 23 -9.84 -6.25 -13.90
C ASN A 23 -9.04 -6.98 -12.82
N SER A 24 -7.71 -6.99 -12.96
CA SER A 24 -6.83 -7.43 -11.90
C SER A 24 -7.04 -6.44 -10.75
N LYS A 25 -7.83 -6.89 -9.77
CA LYS A 25 -8.14 -6.07 -8.59
C LYS A 25 -6.82 -5.72 -7.93
N GLN A 26 -6.45 -4.46 -7.98
CA GLN A 26 -5.21 -3.95 -7.38
C GLN A 26 -5.15 -4.34 -5.91
N ASP A 27 -4.07 -4.98 -5.49
CA ASP A 27 -3.87 -5.32 -4.09
C ASP A 27 -3.80 -4.06 -3.23
N LYS A 28 -4.51 -4.10 -2.12
CA LYS A 28 -4.48 -3.07 -1.08
C LYS A 28 -4.10 -3.72 0.24
N VAL A 29 -3.00 -3.30 0.82
CA VAL A 29 -2.45 -3.96 2.02
C VAL A 29 -2.02 -2.93 3.05
N VAL A 30 -2.47 -3.12 4.30
CA VAL A 30 -1.95 -2.38 5.45
C VAL A 30 -0.97 -3.26 6.22
N TYR A 31 0.27 -2.81 6.32
CA TYR A 31 1.30 -3.38 7.18
C TYR A 31 1.27 -2.66 8.54
N HIS A 32 1.02 -3.42 9.59
CA HIS A 32 0.88 -2.88 10.94
C HIS A 32 2.16 -3.10 11.74
N VAL A 33 2.86 -2.03 12.10
CA VAL A 33 4.11 -2.05 12.85
C VAL A 33 3.92 -1.32 14.18
N ASN A 34 3.98 -2.05 15.28
CA ASN A 34 3.79 -1.52 16.63
C ASN A 34 4.87 -1.95 17.63
N GLU A 35 5.80 -2.77 17.19
CA GLU A 35 6.98 -3.19 17.94
C GLU A 35 8.22 -2.47 17.39
N GLY A 36 9.38 -2.70 18.00
CA GLY A 36 10.60 -2.00 17.65
C GLY A 36 11.25 -2.39 16.32
N PHE A 37 12.55 -2.13 16.20
CA PHE A 37 13.33 -2.23 14.96
C PHE A 37 13.31 -3.60 14.28
N ALA A 38 13.18 -4.71 15.03
CA ALA A 38 13.15 -6.05 14.44
C ALA A 38 11.90 -6.23 13.58
N GLN A 39 10.72 -5.86 14.09
CA GLN A 39 9.47 -5.90 13.34
C GLN A 39 9.51 -4.92 12.16
N ALA A 40 10.03 -3.71 12.36
CA ALA A 40 10.19 -2.72 11.30
C ALA A 40 11.04 -3.25 10.15
N SER A 41 12.21 -3.84 10.44
CA SER A 41 13.08 -4.43 9.42
C SER A 41 12.42 -5.56 8.65
N ASN A 42 11.68 -6.45 9.35
CA ASN A 42 10.91 -7.51 8.72
C ASN A 42 9.80 -6.93 7.82
N GLY A 43 9.07 -5.95 8.32
CA GLY A 43 7.99 -5.29 7.60
C GLY A 43 8.47 -4.63 6.31
N LEU A 44 9.53 -3.84 6.37
CA LEU A 44 10.08 -3.16 5.21
C LEU A 44 10.61 -4.14 4.15
N ARG A 45 11.24 -5.26 4.57
CA ARG A 45 11.62 -6.33 3.66
C ARG A 45 10.40 -6.98 3.00
N ASN A 46 9.35 -7.27 3.77
CA ASN A 46 8.12 -7.86 3.24
C ASN A 46 7.41 -6.93 2.27
N VAL A 47 7.39 -5.62 2.55
CA VAL A 47 6.87 -4.60 1.61
C VAL A 47 7.66 -4.63 0.30
N GLY A 48 9.01 -4.70 0.37
CA GLY A 48 9.85 -4.83 -0.81
C GLY A 48 9.51 -6.07 -1.64
N ASN A 49 9.45 -7.24 -1.01
CA ASN A 49 9.10 -8.51 -1.66
C ASN A 49 7.69 -8.48 -2.28
N HIS A 50 6.72 -7.86 -1.58
CA HIS A 50 5.37 -7.70 -2.10
C HIS A 50 5.36 -6.90 -3.41
N LEU A 51 6.06 -5.77 -3.43
CA LEU A 51 6.16 -4.91 -4.61
C LEU A 51 6.98 -5.53 -5.75
N GLU A 52 7.85 -6.51 -5.51
CA GLU A 52 8.53 -7.26 -6.57
C GLU A 52 7.55 -8.12 -7.37
N VAL A 53 6.56 -8.71 -6.71
CA VAL A 53 5.54 -9.57 -7.33
C VAL A 53 4.35 -8.74 -7.85
N ASN A 54 3.90 -7.76 -7.07
CA ASN A 54 2.77 -6.90 -7.37
C ASN A 54 3.19 -5.42 -7.35
N PRO A 55 3.85 -4.91 -8.39
CA PRO A 55 4.42 -3.55 -8.40
C PRO A 55 3.37 -2.44 -8.28
N ASP A 56 2.12 -2.73 -8.64
CA ASP A 56 1.00 -1.78 -8.57
C ASP A 56 0.24 -1.84 -7.23
N ALA A 57 0.67 -2.69 -6.27
CA ALA A 57 -0.01 -2.82 -4.99
C ALA A 57 -0.04 -1.48 -4.23
N LYS A 58 -1.20 -1.15 -3.64
CA LYS A 58 -1.33 -0.03 -2.70
C LYS A 58 -0.96 -0.49 -1.30
N ILE A 59 0.13 0.02 -0.79
CA ILE A 59 0.66 -0.36 0.52
C ILE A 59 0.69 0.84 1.45
N VAL A 60 0.10 0.67 2.64
CA VAL A 60 0.20 1.62 3.75
C VAL A 60 0.87 0.91 4.92
N VAL A 61 1.93 1.49 5.44
CA VAL A 61 2.60 1.04 6.67
C VAL A 61 2.11 1.92 7.80
N VAL A 62 1.27 1.37 8.68
CA VAL A 62 0.73 2.11 9.84
C VAL A 62 1.55 1.78 11.07
N THR A 63 2.04 2.81 11.76
CA THR A 63 2.92 2.67 12.91
C THR A 63 2.34 3.32 14.17
N HIS A 64 2.53 2.66 15.32
CA HIS A 64 2.26 3.22 16.64
C HIS A 64 3.16 2.58 17.71
N ALA A 65 3.07 3.05 18.95
CA ALA A 65 3.90 2.61 20.07
C ALA A 65 5.40 2.64 19.70
N GLN A 66 6.14 1.56 19.90
CA GLN A 66 7.56 1.48 19.52
C GLN A 66 7.77 1.33 18.00
N GLY A 67 6.72 0.98 17.28
CA GLY A 67 6.77 0.85 15.82
C GLY A 67 7.04 2.15 15.07
N VAL A 68 6.96 3.32 15.72
CA VAL A 68 7.30 4.61 15.10
C VAL A 68 8.80 4.88 15.05
N ASP A 69 9.61 4.16 15.83
CA ASP A 69 11.02 4.51 16.08
C ASP A 69 11.89 4.47 14.83
N PHE A 70 11.62 3.55 13.90
CA PHE A 70 12.39 3.48 12.65
C PHE A 70 12.11 4.66 11.70
N LEU A 71 11.03 5.40 11.91
CA LEU A 71 10.68 6.59 11.14
C LEU A 71 11.24 7.89 11.75
N MET A 72 11.96 7.79 12.86
CA MET A 72 12.63 8.94 13.45
C MET A 72 13.93 9.25 12.70
N LYS A 73 14.28 10.54 12.61
CA LYS A 73 15.53 11.00 11.98
C LYS A 73 16.75 10.31 12.61
N GLY A 74 17.64 9.82 11.80
CA GLY A 74 18.86 9.16 12.22
C GLY A 74 18.71 7.72 12.70
N ALA A 75 17.49 7.13 12.69
CA ALA A 75 17.28 5.73 13.04
C ALA A 75 18.06 4.78 12.09
N LYS A 76 18.70 3.77 12.67
CA LYS A 76 19.53 2.81 11.94
C LYS A 76 19.13 1.37 12.30
N ASP A 77 19.29 0.49 11.34
CA ASP A 77 19.16 -0.94 11.57
C ASP A 77 20.38 -1.53 12.32
N LYS A 78 20.33 -2.81 12.62
CA LYS A 78 21.40 -3.53 13.32
C LYS A 78 22.75 -3.54 12.58
N ASN A 79 22.76 -3.25 11.28
CA ASN A 79 23.95 -3.20 10.44
C ASN A 79 24.45 -1.77 10.24
N GLY A 80 23.77 -0.77 10.84
CA GLY A 80 24.11 0.65 10.74
C GLY A 80 23.53 1.36 9.51
N ALA A 81 22.73 0.67 8.70
CA ALA A 81 22.05 1.29 7.56
C ALA A 81 20.89 2.17 8.04
N LYS A 82 20.75 3.35 7.44
CA LYS A 82 19.67 4.28 7.81
C LYS A 82 18.32 3.76 7.29
N TYR A 83 17.31 3.73 8.16
CA TYR A 83 15.95 3.42 7.74
C TYR A 83 15.40 4.46 6.76
N GLU A 84 15.78 5.73 6.90
CA GLU A 84 15.37 6.82 6.02
C GLU A 84 15.60 6.50 4.55
N ASP A 85 16.79 5.98 4.19
CA ASP A 85 17.15 5.65 2.81
C ASP A 85 16.23 4.55 2.22
N LEU A 86 15.83 3.57 3.05
CA LEU A 86 14.93 2.51 2.61
C LEU A 86 13.48 3.00 2.51
N VAL A 87 13.04 3.81 3.49
CA VAL A 87 11.70 4.42 3.49
C VAL A 87 11.52 5.32 2.29
N GLU A 88 12.52 6.15 1.95
CA GLU A 88 12.50 7.01 0.77
C GLU A 88 12.31 6.19 -0.52
N ARG A 89 13.10 5.12 -0.71
CA ARG A 89 12.95 4.25 -1.88
C ARG A 89 11.56 3.61 -1.99
N LEU A 90 11.00 3.18 -0.86
CA LEU A 90 9.66 2.61 -0.83
C LEU A 90 8.57 3.68 -1.07
N LYS A 91 8.77 4.88 -0.55
CA LYS A 91 7.91 6.04 -0.82
C LYS A 91 7.86 6.38 -2.31
N GLN A 92 9.03 6.36 -2.99
CA GLN A 92 9.11 6.56 -4.45
C GLN A 92 8.36 5.49 -5.25
N ARG A 93 8.17 4.30 -4.66
CA ARG A 93 7.34 3.21 -5.20
C ARG A 93 5.87 3.29 -4.78
N GLY A 94 5.44 4.38 -4.16
CA GLY A 94 4.04 4.62 -3.79
C GLY A 94 3.62 4.10 -2.41
N VAL A 95 4.55 3.62 -1.58
CA VAL A 95 4.22 3.20 -0.21
C VAL A 95 3.94 4.43 0.67
N GLN A 96 2.87 4.39 1.43
CA GLN A 96 2.55 5.40 2.44
C GLN A 96 3.01 4.94 3.82
N PHE A 97 3.53 5.86 4.62
CA PHE A 97 3.97 5.61 5.99
C PHE A 97 3.20 6.51 6.94
N ASP A 98 2.40 5.90 7.83
CA ASP A 98 1.55 6.62 8.77
C ASP A 98 2.06 6.49 10.20
N VAL A 99 2.18 7.63 10.88
CA VAL A 99 2.63 7.76 12.27
C VAL A 99 1.47 8.18 13.16
N CYS A 100 1.24 7.45 14.23
CA CYS A 100 0.18 7.67 15.20
C CYS A 100 0.45 8.88 16.10
N GLU A 101 -0.40 9.92 16.07
CA GLU A 101 -0.28 11.10 16.92
C GLU A 101 -0.54 10.82 18.40
N ILE A 102 -1.37 9.81 18.73
CA ILE A 102 -1.53 9.37 20.12
C ILE A 102 -0.20 8.88 20.68
N THR A 103 0.58 8.15 19.87
CA THR A 103 1.93 7.71 20.25
C THR A 103 2.85 8.91 20.53
N LEU A 104 2.81 9.93 19.68
CA LEU A 104 3.63 11.14 19.89
C LEU A 104 3.28 11.78 21.23
N ARG A 105 2.00 12.00 21.51
CA ARG A 105 1.57 12.59 22.80
C ARG A 105 2.00 11.76 24.00
N ASN A 106 1.78 10.44 23.96
CA ASN A 106 2.09 9.56 25.07
C ASN A 106 3.59 9.46 25.36
N ARG A 107 4.42 9.52 24.31
CA ARG A 107 5.88 9.42 24.40
C ARG A 107 6.57 10.80 24.42
N LYS A 108 5.81 11.89 24.41
CA LYS A 108 6.32 13.28 24.36
C LYS A 108 7.26 13.52 23.17
N LEU A 109 6.91 12.92 22.00
CA LEU A 109 7.61 13.13 20.75
C LEU A 109 6.95 14.27 19.96
N THR A 110 7.75 14.92 19.09
CA THR A 110 7.29 15.99 18.21
C THR A 110 7.45 15.59 16.75
N ARG A 111 6.66 16.17 15.86
CA ARG A 111 6.66 15.81 14.43
C ARG A 111 7.99 16.07 13.74
N ASP A 112 8.73 17.08 14.17
CA ASP A 112 10.05 17.46 13.62
C ASP A 112 11.15 16.43 13.91
N GLN A 113 10.93 15.49 14.84
CA GLN A 113 11.84 14.36 15.08
C GLN A 113 11.73 13.26 14.04
N PHE A 114 10.72 13.29 13.17
CA PHE A 114 10.47 12.29 12.15
C PHE A 114 11.02 12.71 10.78
N ILE A 115 11.29 11.72 9.93
CA ILE A 115 11.67 11.95 8.53
C ILE A 115 10.51 12.59 7.74
N GLU A 116 10.80 13.28 6.64
CA GLU A 116 9.78 14.04 5.89
C GLU A 116 8.79 13.14 5.12
N TYR A 117 9.09 11.86 4.95
CA TYR A 117 8.30 10.95 4.10
C TYR A 117 7.09 10.35 4.81
N VAL A 118 6.76 10.79 6.03
CA VAL A 118 5.66 10.26 6.82
C VAL A 118 4.40 11.13 6.77
N THR A 119 3.26 10.50 7.00
CA THR A 119 1.98 11.15 7.23
C THR A 119 1.59 10.94 8.69
N PHE A 120 1.11 11.97 9.36
CA PHE A 120 0.62 11.84 10.74
C PHE A 120 -0.88 11.58 10.74
N VAL A 121 -1.30 10.53 11.45
CA VAL A 121 -2.71 10.16 11.59
C VAL A 121 -3.14 10.27 13.05
N PRO A 122 -4.38 10.66 13.34
CA PRO A 122 -4.84 10.86 14.73
C PRO A 122 -4.64 9.63 15.62
N SER A 123 -4.87 8.42 15.09
CA SER A 123 -4.69 7.15 15.79
C SER A 123 -4.28 6.05 14.82
N GLY A 124 -3.16 5.37 15.06
CA GLY A 124 -2.72 4.26 14.22
C GLY A 124 -3.71 3.10 14.19
N VAL A 125 -4.27 2.70 15.34
CA VAL A 125 -5.25 1.61 15.40
C VAL A 125 -6.57 1.95 14.70
N ALA A 126 -7.01 3.21 14.80
CA ALA A 126 -8.19 3.68 14.08
C ALA A 126 -7.94 3.72 12.56
N GLU A 127 -6.73 4.10 12.15
CA GLU A 127 -6.33 4.12 10.75
C GLU A 127 -6.31 2.72 10.14
N VAL A 128 -5.72 1.73 10.83
CA VAL A 128 -5.79 0.32 10.42
C VAL A 128 -7.23 -0.13 10.23
N THR A 129 -8.10 0.17 11.20
CA THR A 129 -9.53 -0.18 11.12
C THR A 129 -10.21 0.51 9.92
N ARG A 130 -9.94 1.78 9.72
CA ARG A 130 -10.50 2.57 8.61
C ARG A 130 -10.09 1.99 7.24
N LEU A 131 -8.81 1.69 7.06
CA LEU A 131 -8.27 1.11 5.83
C LEU A 131 -8.92 -0.25 5.53
N GLN A 132 -9.05 -1.12 6.54
CA GLN A 132 -9.68 -2.43 6.36
C GLN A 132 -11.18 -2.33 6.05
N GLN A 133 -11.94 -1.62 6.86
CA GLN A 133 -13.39 -1.64 6.78
C GLN A 133 -13.97 -0.74 5.69
N ARG A 134 -13.33 0.40 5.42
CA ARG A 134 -13.86 1.39 4.48
C ARG A 134 -13.21 1.34 3.10
N GLU A 135 -11.95 0.91 3.04
CA GLU A 135 -11.19 0.90 1.78
C GLU A 135 -10.80 -0.51 1.31
N GLY A 136 -11.09 -1.55 2.10
CA GLY A 136 -10.89 -2.94 1.71
C GLY A 136 -9.44 -3.41 1.69
N TYR A 137 -8.59 -2.83 2.55
CA TYR A 137 -7.21 -3.28 2.72
C TYR A 137 -7.12 -4.61 3.44
N ALA A 138 -6.30 -5.52 2.92
CA ALA A 138 -5.87 -6.70 3.66
C ALA A 138 -4.92 -6.29 4.79
N TYR A 139 -4.98 -7.01 5.93
CA TYR A 139 -4.14 -6.73 7.09
C TYR A 139 -2.96 -7.68 7.14
N LEU A 140 -1.75 -7.13 7.29
CA LEU A 140 -0.53 -7.89 7.56
C LEU A 140 0.21 -7.33 8.78
N ARG A 141 0.61 -8.23 9.66
CA ARG A 141 1.54 -7.94 10.76
C ARG A 141 2.85 -8.68 10.49
N PRO A 142 3.94 -7.97 10.22
CA PRO A 142 5.24 -8.56 9.93
C PRO A 142 5.95 -9.12 11.17
#